data_90435bb5c79c226351b904832655f2b9
#
_entry.id   90435bb5c79c226351b904832655f2b9
#
_cell.length_a   1.000
_cell.length_b   1.000
_cell.length_c   1.000
_cell.angle_alpha   90.00
_cell.angle_beta   90.00
_cell.angle_gamma   90.00
#
_symmetry.space_group_name_H-M   'P 1'
#
loop_
_entity.id
_entity.type
_entity.pdbx_description
1 polymer ?
#
loop_
_entity_poly.entity_id
_entity_poly.type
_entity_poly.pdbx_seq_one_letter_code
_entity_poly.pdbx_strand_id
1 'polypeptide(L)'
;MFPLFNTVVSWFLKKRKHQIELFLKYPIDVQRELLMRLLETAKNTVVGKQYDFKTIYDYKTFAERIPINQYETIEPMIERTRKGEQNLFWPSNIQWFAKSSGTTNAKSKFIPVSDEALEDCHMKAGKDMLCLYINNNEDAGLFNGKGLRLGGSSAIYEDNNTYFGDLSAIIIENMPFWADFSSAPKTEVALMSEWETKMAAIVNETIDENITSLVGVPSWMLVLLNAILEKTGKQHIHEVWPNLEVYFHGGINFNPYRDQYKKLLPKTGFRYYETYNASEGFFAIQDKNNSSDLLLMLDYGIFYEFIPMDQFQGEDSVAIPLEKVERNKNYAIVITTNSGLWRYLIGDTVKFVSLNPYRIRITGRTKHFINAFGEELIIENTEEALKRVCKKTKAQIKEYTVAPIFMDGKSKGGHEWIIEFKEYPESIDYFTELLDNALKSINSDYEAKRYHDMTLTMPKVHVAEEGLFYNWLKQKGKLGGQHKVPRLSNNREFIEELMALKAKA
;
A
#
# COMPACT_ATOMS: atom_id res chain seq x y z
N MET A 1 -8.14 -36.12 -7.16
CA MET A 1 -7.89 -35.33 -5.94
C MET A 1 -8.68 -34.02 -5.90
N PHE A 2 -8.94 -33.40 -7.03
CA PHE A 2 -9.63 -32.10 -7.13
C PHE A 2 -11.12 -32.02 -6.70
N PRO A 3 -12.01 -33.02 -6.91
CA PRO A 3 -13.42 -32.88 -6.54
C PRO A 3 -13.67 -32.79 -5.02
N LEU A 4 -12.91 -33.56 -4.22
CA LEU A 4 -12.99 -33.50 -2.75
C LEU A 4 -12.46 -32.19 -2.17
N PHE A 5 -11.37 -31.67 -2.75
CA PHE A 5 -10.78 -30.37 -2.37
C PHE A 5 -11.77 -29.23 -2.65
N ASN A 6 -12.40 -29.20 -3.82
CA ASN A 6 -13.43 -28.23 -4.17
C ASN A 6 -14.64 -28.27 -3.20
N THR A 7 -15.02 -29.43 -2.73
CA THR A 7 -16.15 -29.57 -1.78
C THR A 7 -15.80 -29.01 -0.40
N VAL A 8 -14.60 -29.29 0.10
CA VAL A 8 -14.12 -28.79 1.39
C VAL A 8 -13.93 -27.27 1.34
N VAL A 9 -13.28 -26.76 0.29
CA VAL A 9 -13.08 -25.33 0.08
C VAL A 9 -14.43 -24.61 -0.04
N SER A 10 -15.36 -25.14 -0.82
CA SER A 10 -16.72 -24.56 -0.96
C SER A 10 -17.45 -24.49 0.37
N TRP A 11 -17.28 -25.51 1.24
CA TRP A 11 -17.88 -25.50 2.58
C TRP A 11 -17.29 -24.41 3.48
N PHE A 12 -15.95 -24.26 3.50
CA PHE A 12 -15.28 -23.19 4.24
C PHE A 12 -15.70 -21.80 3.75
N LEU A 13 -15.79 -21.62 2.43
CA LEU A 13 -16.21 -20.36 1.82
C LEU A 13 -17.67 -20.02 2.14
N LYS A 14 -18.56 -21.00 2.15
CA LYS A 14 -19.96 -20.79 2.56
C LYS A 14 -20.08 -20.35 4.02
N LYS A 15 -19.32 -20.97 4.93
CA LYS A 15 -19.29 -20.56 6.35
C LYS A 15 -18.79 -19.13 6.51
N ARG A 16 -17.76 -18.75 5.74
CA ARG A 16 -17.20 -17.40 5.78
C ARG A 16 -18.16 -16.35 5.24
N LYS A 17 -18.94 -16.68 4.21
CA LYS A 17 -19.98 -15.81 3.69
C LYS A 17 -20.96 -15.35 4.78
N HIS A 18 -21.41 -16.24 5.65
CA HIS A 18 -22.31 -15.88 6.77
C HIS A 18 -21.66 -14.89 7.75
N GLN A 19 -20.37 -15.00 8.01
CA GLN A 19 -19.68 -14.04 8.85
C GLN A 19 -19.56 -12.66 8.18
N ILE A 20 -19.32 -12.62 6.87
CA ILE A 20 -19.36 -11.38 6.08
C ILE A 20 -20.77 -10.78 6.15
N GLU A 21 -21.82 -11.56 5.92
CA GLU A 21 -23.20 -11.11 6.02
C GLU A 21 -23.54 -10.55 7.40
N LEU A 22 -22.94 -11.10 8.48
CA LEU A 22 -23.14 -10.62 9.84
C LEU A 22 -22.65 -9.17 10.01
N PHE A 23 -21.42 -8.86 9.62
CA PHE A 23 -20.91 -7.49 9.76
C PHE A 23 -21.54 -6.52 8.73
N LEU A 24 -22.02 -7.00 7.59
CA LEU A 24 -22.82 -6.18 6.67
C LEU A 24 -24.14 -5.74 7.32
N LYS A 25 -24.74 -6.64 8.10
CA LYS A 25 -26.03 -6.39 8.77
C LYS A 25 -25.89 -5.61 10.08
N TYR A 26 -24.83 -5.87 10.85
CA TYR A 26 -24.60 -5.30 12.18
C TYR A 26 -23.19 -4.67 12.29
N PRO A 27 -22.84 -3.71 11.41
CA PRO A 27 -21.48 -3.19 11.32
C PRO A 27 -21.01 -2.50 12.61
N ILE A 28 -21.89 -1.76 13.26
CA ILE A 28 -21.57 -0.99 14.46
C ILE A 28 -21.38 -1.91 15.67
N ASP A 29 -22.24 -2.93 15.81
CA ASP A 29 -22.13 -3.87 16.91
C ASP A 29 -20.84 -4.69 16.82
N VAL A 30 -20.48 -5.14 15.58
CA VAL A 30 -19.22 -5.86 15.33
C VAL A 30 -18.02 -5.00 15.71
N GLN A 31 -18.00 -3.73 15.32
CA GLN A 31 -16.89 -2.82 15.65
C GLN A 31 -16.84 -2.50 17.16
N ARG A 32 -17.97 -2.34 17.80
CA ARG A 32 -18.04 -2.10 19.26
C ARG A 32 -17.54 -3.33 20.05
N GLU A 33 -18.00 -4.52 19.70
CA GLU A 33 -17.56 -5.76 20.32
C GLU A 33 -16.05 -5.99 20.12
N LEU A 34 -15.57 -5.68 18.90
CA LEU A 34 -14.15 -5.77 18.60
C LEU A 34 -13.31 -4.82 19.46
N LEU A 35 -13.71 -3.55 19.61
CA LEU A 35 -13.01 -2.61 20.48
C LEU A 35 -12.93 -3.12 21.92
N MET A 36 -14.04 -3.59 22.48
CA MET A 36 -14.07 -4.13 23.85
C MET A 36 -13.16 -5.36 23.98
N ARG A 37 -13.14 -6.23 22.99
CA ARG A 37 -12.26 -7.41 22.96
C ARG A 37 -10.78 -7.01 22.90
N LEU A 38 -10.39 -6.04 22.09
CA LEU A 38 -9.02 -5.55 22.02
C LEU A 38 -8.56 -4.97 23.36
N LEU A 39 -9.38 -4.14 24.01
CA LEU A 39 -9.11 -3.56 25.31
C LEU A 39 -8.96 -4.64 26.40
N GLU A 40 -9.89 -5.61 26.44
CA GLU A 40 -9.87 -6.72 27.40
C GLU A 40 -8.62 -7.58 27.23
N THR A 41 -8.23 -7.87 25.97
CA THR A 41 -7.04 -8.65 25.66
C THR A 41 -5.77 -7.93 26.13
N ALA A 42 -5.65 -6.64 25.88
CA ALA A 42 -4.44 -5.86 26.17
C ALA A 42 -4.41 -5.21 27.56
N LYS A 43 -5.42 -5.38 28.40
CA LYS A 43 -5.54 -4.68 29.71
C LYS A 43 -4.37 -4.86 30.66
N ASN A 44 -3.59 -5.94 30.54
CA ASN A 44 -2.45 -6.24 31.39
C ASN A 44 -1.10 -5.85 30.77
N THR A 45 -1.07 -5.33 29.54
CA THR A 45 0.14 -4.81 28.88
C THR A 45 0.62 -3.53 29.57
N VAL A 46 1.80 -3.05 29.21
CA VAL A 46 2.30 -1.75 29.71
C VAL A 46 1.36 -0.63 29.29
N VAL A 47 0.95 -0.57 28.01
CA VAL A 47 -0.01 0.43 27.50
C VAL A 47 -1.38 0.27 28.14
N GLY A 48 -1.86 -0.97 28.31
CA GLY A 48 -3.15 -1.23 28.94
C GLY A 48 -3.22 -0.76 30.39
N LYS A 49 -2.12 -0.87 31.15
CA LYS A 49 -2.00 -0.32 32.50
C LYS A 49 -1.85 1.20 32.50
N GLN A 50 -1.06 1.76 31.56
CA GLN A 50 -0.83 3.20 31.43
C GLN A 50 -2.14 3.96 31.20
N TYR A 51 -3.02 3.44 30.37
CA TYR A 51 -4.30 4.06 30.03
C TYR A 51 -5.49 3.41 30.76
N ASP A 52 -5.25 2.53 31.73
CA ASP A 52 -6.26 1.86 32.56
C ASP A 52 -7.40 1.24 31.71
N PHE A 53 -7.04 0.36 30.77
CA PHE A 53 -8.00 -0.29 29.86
C PHE A 53 -9.11 -1.04 30.58
N LYS A 54 -8.86 -1.48 31.81
CA LYS A 54 -9.85 -2.19 32.66
C LYS A 54 -11.11 -1.38 32.96
N THR A 55 -11.02 -0.05 32.89
CA THR A 55 -12.11 0.87 33.21
C THR A 55 -12.67 1.57 31.97
N ILE A 56 -12.31 1.14 30.77
CA ILE A 56 -12.86 1.62 29.51
C ILE A 56 -13.99 0.68 29.07
N TYR A 57 -15.22 1.16 29.08
CA TYR A 57 -16.41 0.38 28.72
C TYR A 57 -17.16 0.90 27.51
N ASP A 58 -16.75 2.05 26.96
CA ASP A 58 -17.37 2.67 25.79
C ASP A 58 -16.37 3.45 24.94
N TYR A 59 -16.81 3.76 23.72
CA TYR A 59 -16.01 4.51 22.77
C TYR A 59 -15.61 5.90 23.27
N LYS A 60 -16.51 6.61 23.97
CA LYS A 60 -16.24 7.96 24.46
C LYS A 60 -15.05 7.96 25.43
N THR A 61 -15.10 7.09 26.44
CA THR A 61 -14.01 6.94 27.41
C THR A 61 -12.70 6.51 26.72
N PHE A 62 -12.77 5.61 25.71
CA PHE A 62 -11.64 5.21 24.88
C PHE A 62 -11.00 6.39 24.17
N ALA A 63 -11.81 7.18 23.47
CA ALA A 63 -11.33 8.32 22.67
C ALA A 63 -10.78 9.48 23.53
N GLU A 64 -11.33 9.70 24.73
CA GLU A 64 -10.88 10.74 25.66
C GLU A 64 -9.56 10.34 26.36
N ARG A 65 -9.33 9.06 26.58
CA ARG A 65 -8.19 8.56 27.36
C ARG A 65 -6.95 8.25 26.53
N ILE A 66 -7.14 7.71 25.34
CA ILE A 66 -6.03 7.29 24.47
C ILE A 66 -5.83 8.35 23.38
N PRO A 67 -4.65 8.97 23.26
CA PRO A 67 -4.39 9.94 22.20
C PRO A 67 -4.33 9.26 20.82
N ILE A 68 -4.51 10.05 19.76
CA ILE A 68 -4.16 9.62 18.41
C ILE A 68 -2.63 9.58 18.32
N ASN A 69 -2.09 8.51 17.78
CA ASN A 69 -0.65 8.26 17.70
C ASN A 69 -0.17 8.23 16.26
N GLN A 70 1.00 8.80 15.99
CA GLN A 70 1.80 8.56 14.79
C GLN A 70 2.93 7.57 15.09
N TYR A 71 3.66 7.16 14.06
CA TYR A 71 4.75 6.21 14.22
C TYR A 71 5.82 6.72 15.20
N GLU A 72 6.16 7.98 15.11
CA GLU A 72 7.20 8.63 15.90
C GLU A 72 6.89 8.59 17.42
N THR A 73 5.61 8.63 17.76
CA THR A 73 5.13 8.54 19.16
C THR A 73 5.30 7.13 19.72
N ILE A 74 5.07 6.10 18.88
CA ILE A 74 5.12 4.69 19.31
C ILE A 74 6.47 4.02 19.02
N GLU A 75 7.33 4.60 18.17
CA GLU A 75 8.65 4.06 17.79
C GLU A 75 9.51 3.63 18.98
N PRO A 76 9.63 4.40 20.08
CA PRO A 76 10.46 4.00 21.22
C PRO A 76 10.00 2.67 21.84
N MET A 77 8.70 2.40 21.83
CA MET A 77 8.13 1.14 22.35
C MET A 77 8.31 -0.01 21.37
N ILE A 78 8.19 0.26 20.06
CA ILE A 78 8.48 -0.72 19.01
C ILE A 78 9.95 -1.14 19.08
N GLU A 79 10.88 -0.22 19.25
CA GLU A 79 12.31 -0.52 19.38
C GLU A 79 12.63 -1.35 20.63
N ARG A 80 11.91 -1.16 21.74
CA ARG A 80 12.02 -2.03 22.93
C ARG A 80 11.55 -3.44 22.61
N THR A 81 10.43 -3.58 21.88
CA THR A 81 9.91 -4.90 21.47
C THR A 81 10.88 -5.61 20.54
N ARG A 82 11.47 -4.90 19.59
CA ARG A 82 12.50 -5.44 18.68
C ARG A 82 13.77 -5.90 19.41
N LYS A 83 14.05 -5.34 20.58
CA LYS A 83 15.13 -5.78 21.49
C LYS A 83 14.73 -6.91 22.41
N GLY A 84 13.57 -7.52 22.22
CA GLY A 84 13.08 -8.68 22.93
C GLY A 84 12.16 -8.40 24.13
N GLU A 85 11.85 -7.13 24.44
CA GLU A 85 10.89 -6.81 25.49
C GLU A 85 9.46 -7.04 24.99
N GLN A 86 8.70 -7.88 25.67
CA GLN A 86 7.36 -8.28 25.28
C GLN A 86 6.27 -7.71 26.20
N ASN A 87 5.00 -7.89 25.82
CA ASN A 87 3.85 -7.41 26.61
C ASN A 87 3.82 -5.87 26.80
N LEU A 88 4.37 -5.12 25.83
CA LEU A 88 4.35 -3.66 25.90
C LEU A 88 3.00 -3.09 25.45
N PHE A 89 2.57 -3.40 24.26
CA PHE A 89 1.33 -2.89 23.66
C PHE A 89 0.35 -4.00 23.24
N TRP A 90 0.84 -5.24 23.15
CA TRP A 90 0.03 -6.44 22.89
C TRP A 90 0.54 -7.60 23.76
N PRO A 91 -0.33 -8.52 24.25
CA PRO A 91 0.07 -9.55 25.20
C PRO A 91 0.78 -10.76 24.58
N SER A 92 0.47 -11.11 23.33
CA SER A 92 1.18 -12.19 22.64
C SER A 92 2.61 -11.77 22.26
N ASN A 93 3.46 -12.76 22.05
CA ASN A 93 4.85 -12.52 21.66
C ASN A 93 4.90 -11.96 20.24
N ILE A 94 5.44 -10.76 20.07
CA ILE A 94 5.61 -10.13 18.77
C ILE A 94 7.04 -10.37 18.29
N GLN A 95 7.19 -11.21 17.29
CA GLN A 95 8.46 -11.54 16.67
C GLN A 95 8.60 -10.95 15.26
N TRP A 96 7.48 -10.67 14.57
CA TRP A 96 7.47 -10.18 13.20
C TRP A 96 7.26 -8.67 13.14
N PHE A 97 8.06 -8.01 12.29
CA PHE A 97 7.93 -6.58 12.02
C PHE A 97 7.92 -6.34 10.52
N ALA A 98 6.80 -5.83 10.02
CA ALA A 98 6.72 -5.41 8.62
C ALA A 98 7.49 -4.11 8.43
N LYS A 99 8.50 -4.14 7.55
CA LYS A 99 9.29 -2.98 7.17
C LYS A 99 8.51 -2.15 6.16
N SER A 100 8.26 -0.90 6.48
CA SER A 100 7.62 0.07 5.60
C SER A 100 8.55 1.26 5.39
N SER A 101 8.38 1.97 4.26
CA SER A 101 9.14 3.18 4.00
C SER A 101 8.85 4.24 5.08
N GLY A 102 9.90 4.75 5.67
CA GLY A 102 9.81 5.76 6.72
C GLY A 102 9.47 7.14 6.17
N THR A 103 8.55 7.83 6.84
CA THR A 103 8.04 9.13 6.41
C THR A 103 8.78 10.34 6.99
N THR A 104 9.56 10.22 8.09
CA THR A 104 10.00 11.42 8.82
C THR A 104 11.49 11.56 9.05
N ASN A 105 12.30 10.52 9.10
CA ASN A 105 13.73 10.64 9.42
C ASN A 105 14.64 9.74 8.56
N ALA A 106 14.28 9.48 7.33
CA ALA A 106 15.02 8.56 6.43
C ALA A 106 15.20 7.14 6.99
N LYS A 107 14.46 6.77 8.05
CA LYS A 107 14.48 5.43 8.63
C LYS A 107 13.22 4.67 8.25
N SER A 108 13.37 3.39 7.91
CA SER A 108 12.23 2.49 7.71
C SER A 108 11.40 2.39 8.99
N LYS A 109 10.09 2.35 8.86
CA LYS A 109 9.17 2.01 9.94
C LYS A 109 9.14 0.49 10.12
N PHE A 110 9.00 0.05 11.36
CA PHE A 110 8.84 -1.34 11.71
C PHE A 110 7.48 -1.54 12.36
N ILE A 111 6.53 -2.02 11.60
CA ILE A 111 5.16 -2.23 12.06
C ILE A 111 5.05 -3.62 12.70
N PRO A 112 4.63 -3.72 13.97
CA PRO A 112 4.49 -5.00 14.64
C PRO A 112 3.40 -5.84 13.99
N VAL A 113 3.68 -7.13 13.79
CA VAL A 113 2.75 -8.11 13.25
C VAL A 113 2.64 -9.26 14.25
N SER A 114 1.53 -9.33 14.97
CA SER A 114 1.23 -10.43 15.88
C SER A 114 0.73 -11.66 15.13
N ASP A 115 0.73 -12.82 15.80
CA ASP A 115 0.13 -14.04 15.24
C ASP A 115 -1.36 -13.85 14.95
N GLU A 116 -2.07 -13.12 15.82
CA GLU A 116 -3.48 -12.78 15.62
C GLU A 116 -3.70 -11.89 14.39
N ALA A 117 -2.78 -10.96 14.12
CA ALA A 117 -2.86 -10.13 12.90
C ALA A 117 -2.54 -10.94 11.63
N LEU A 118 -1.59 -11.88 11.72
CA LEU A 118 -1.34 -12.80 10.59
C LEU A 118 -2.59 -13.63 10.27
N GLU A 119 -3.19 -14.25 11.26
CA GLU A 119 -4.33 -15.18 11.07
C GLU A 119 -5.65 -14.44 10.81
N ASP A 120 -6.03 -13.52 11.71
CA ASP A 120 -7.36 -12.88 11.73
C ASP A 120 -7.45 -11.65 10.79
N CYS A 121 -6.32 -11.14 10.30
CA CYS A 121 -6.31 -10.05 9.35
C CYS A 121 -5.77 -10.51 7.99
N HIS A 122 -4.47 -10.74 7.84
CA HIS A 122 -3.84 -10.92 6.54
C HIS A 122 -4.23 -12.23 5.85
N MET A 123 -4.17 -13.37 6.53
CA MET A 123 -4.55 -14.67 5.95
C MET A 123 -6.05 -14.80 5.76
N LYS A 124 -6.83 -14.23 6.69
CA LYS A 124 -8.28 -14.15 6.58
C LYS A 124 -8.69 -13.33 5.36
N ALA A 125 -8.02 -12.18 5.12
CA ALA A 125 -8.27 -11.34 3.96
C ALA A 125 -7.99 -12.08 2.63
N GLY A 126 -6.91 -12.85 2.55
CA GLY A 126 -6.63 -13.70 1.39
C GLY A 126 -7.75 -14.70 1.11
N LYS A 127 -8.29 -15.35 2.17
CA LYS A 127 -9.45 -16.26 2.03
C LYS A 127 -10.71 -15.52 1.60
N ASP A 128 -10.96 -14.33 2.14
CA ASP A 128 -12.15 -13.53 1.83
C ASP A 128 -12.13 -12.97 0.42
N MET A 129 -10.96 -12.60 -0.07
CA MET A 129 -10.75 -12.18 -1.46
C MET A 129 -11.21 -13.28 -2.41
N LEU A 130 -10.80 -14.53 -2.18
CA LEU A 130 -11.24 -15.70 -2.96
C LEU A 130 -12.74 -15.96 -2.76
N CYS A 131 -13.24 -15.87 -1.52
CA CYS A 131 -14.65 -16.07 -1.20
C CYS A 131 -15.55 -15.07 -1.94
N LEU A 132 -15.24 -13.79 -1.89
CA LEU A 132 -16.01 -12.74 -2.56
C LEU A 132 -15.97 -12.90 -4.09
N TYR A 133 -14.80 -13.24 -4.64
CA TYR A 133 -14.65 -13.49 -6.06
C TYR A 133 -15.56 -14.66 -6.52
N ILE A 134 -15.49 -15.81 -5.84
CA ILE A 134 -16.28 -17.01 -6.21
C ILE A 134 -17.78 -16.76 -6.04
N ASN A 135 -18.21 -16.04 -5.00
CA ASN A 135 -19.61 -15.69 -4.81
C ASN A 135 -20.17 -14.78 -5.92
N ASN A 136 -19.31 -13.96 -6.54
CA ASN A 136 -19.70 -13.08 -7.64
C ASN A 136 -19.61 -13.74 -9.02
N ASN A 137 -18.97 -14.92 -9.13
CA ASN A 137 -18.64 -15.56 -10.40
C ASN A 137 -18.90 -17.07 -10.30
N GLU A 138 -20.06 -17.50 -10.76
CA GLU A 138 -20.47 -18.92 -10.74
C GLU A 138 -19.57 -19.80 -11.62
N ASP A 139 -18.93 -19.20 -12.65
CA ASP A 139 -17.99 -19.83 -13.57
C ASP A 139 -16.54 -19.85 -13.07
N ALA A 140 -16.28 -19.45 -11.83
CA ALA A 140 -14.94 -19.36 -11.28
C ALA A 140 -14.22 -20.71 -11.25
N GLY A 141 -13.05 -20.79 -11.90
CA GLY A 141 -12.20 -21.96 -11.99
C GLY A 141 -10.87 -21.83 -11.20
N LEU A 142 -10.79 -20.94 -10.21
CA LEU A 142 -9.57 -20.62 -9.47
C LEU A 142 -8.80 -21.86 -8.98
N PHE A 143 -9.53 -22.83 -8.45
CA PHE A 143 -8.92 -24.03 -7.85
C PHE A 143 -8.60 -25.14 -8.86
N ASN A 144 -8.82 -24.89 -10.16
CA ASN A 144 -8.40 -25.81 -11.21
C ASN A 144 -6.90 -25.66 -11.56
N GLY A 145 -6.24 -24.65 -11.00
CA GLY A 145 -4.82 -24.37 -11.20
C GLY A 145 -4.19 -23.66 -10.01
N LYS A 146 -3.09 -22.96 -10.25
CA LYS A 146 -2.34 -22.24 -9.23
C LYS A 146 -2.56 -20.72 -9.31
N GLY A 147 -2.50 -20.05 -8.16
CA GLY A 147 -2.43 -18.59 -8.08
C GLY A 147 -0.98 -18.13 -8.18
N LEU A 148 -0.65 -17.30 -9.18
CA LEU A 148 0.65 -16.68 -9.25
C LEU A 148 0.70 -15.46 -8.34
N ARG A 149 1.62 -15.48 -7.36
CA ARG A 149 1.84 -14.40 -6.40
C ARG A 149 3.17 -13.72 -6.65
N LEU A 150 3.17 -12.42 -6.76
CA LEU A 150 4.36 -11.60 -6.88
C LEU A 150 4.46 -10.67 -5.67
N GLY A 151 5.30 -11.04 -4.71
CA GLY A 151 5.64 -10.21 -3.55
C GLY A 151 6.79 -9.25 -3.86
N GLY A 152 6.99 -8.31 -2.93
CA GLY A 152 8.09 -7.34 -2.98
C GLY A 152 9.47 -7.95 -2.75
N SER A 153 10.38 -7.14 -2.20
CA SER A 153 11.67 -7.61 -1.71
C SER A 153 11.44 -8.64 -0.60
N SER A 154 12.20 -9.74 -0.63
CA SER A 154 11.88 -10.92 0.16
C SER A 154 12.95 -11.24 1.19
N ALA A 155 13.87 -10.30 1.44
CA ALA A 155 14.84 -10.47 2.51
C ALA A 155 14.12 -10.36 3.87
N ILE A 156 14.07 -11.48 4.59
CA ILE A 156 13.75 -11.50 6.01
C ILE A 156 15.08 -11.41 6.75
N TYR A 157 15.18 -10.42 7.62
CA TYR A 157 16.34 -10.21 8.48
C TYR A 157 15.99 -10.64 9.88
N GLU A 158 16.96 -11.22 10.58
CA GLU A 158 16.84 -11.62 11.98
C GLU A 158 17.73 -10.74 12.85
N ASP A 159 17.19 -10.24 13.96
CA ASP A 159 17.92 -9.52 15.00
C ASP A 159 17.27 -9.79 16.37
N ASN A 160 18.03 -10.30 17.33
CA ASN A 160 17.56 -10.58 18.69
C ASN A 160 16.28 -11.45 18.76
N ASN A 161 16.17 -12.52 17.99
CA ASN A 161 14.98 -13.37 17.86
C ASN A 161 13.74 -12.62 17.34
N THR A 162 13.92 -11.49 16.68
CA THR A 162 12.89 -10.79 15.93
C THR A 162 13.20 -10.82 14.45
N TYR A 163 12.16 -10.88 13.64
CA TYR A 163 12.25 -10.99 12.19
C TYR A 163 11.62 -9.77 11.54
N PHE A 164 12.26 -9.22 10.54
CA PHE A 164 11.71 -8.07 9.80
C PHE A 164 11.96 -8.17 8.30
N GLY A 165 11.00 -7.71 7.54
CA GLY A 165 11.02 -7.72 6.09
C GLY A 165 9.76 -7.09 5.52
N ASP A 166 9.59 -7.13 4.21
CA ASP A 166 8.33 -6.71 3.60
C ASP A 166 7.17 -7.58 4.12
N LEU A 167 6.00 -6.97 4.32
CA LEU A 167 4.82 -7.70 4.79
C LEU A 167 4.50 -8.92 3.92
N SER A 168 4.66 -8.80 2.59
CA SER A 168 4.44 -9.92 1.66
C SER A 168 5.37 -11.10 1.91
N ALA A 169 6.63 -10.84 2.28
CA ALA A 169 7.57 -11.90 2.64
C ALA A 169 7.19 -12.57 3.96
N ILE A 170 6.78 -11.78 4.96
CA ILE A 170 6.28 -12.30 6.24
C ILE A 170 5.05 -13.19 6.04
N ILE A 171 4.09 -12.77 5.20
CA ILE A 171 2.90 -13.57 4.90
C ILE A 171 3.29 -14.87 4.19
N ILE A 172 4.21 -14.83 3.21
CA ILE A 172 4.66 -16.00 2.46
C ILE A 172 5.34 -17.01 3.37
N GLU A 173 6.24 -16.54 4.26
CA GLU A 173 6.96 -17.41 5.22
C GLU A 173 6.00 -18.10 6.22
N ASN A 174 4.93 -17.41 6.60
CA ASN A 174 3.95 -17.93 7.56
C ASN A 174 2.73 -18.59 6.89
N MET A 175 2.76 -18.82 5.57
CA MET A 175 1.62 -19.43 4.87
C MET A 175 1.39 -20.88 5.28
N PRO A 176 0.12 -21.29 5.47
CA PRO A 176 -0.19 -22.69 5.66
C PRO A 176 0.28 -23.56 4.48
N PHE A 177 0.82 -24.73 4.76
CA PHE A 177 1.34 -25.68 3.75
C PHE A 177 0.39 -25.93 2.57
N TRP A 178 -0.92 -26.04 2.83
CA TRP A 178 -1.91 -26.26 1.78
C TRP A 178 -2.06 -25.07 0.82
N ALA A 179 -1.83 -23.84 1.29
CA ALA A 179 -1.90 -22.64 0.47
C ALA A 179 -0.67 -22.50 -0.42
N ASP A 180 0.48 -22.97 0.04
CA ASP A 180 1.71 -23.01 -0.77
C ASP A 180 1.56 -23.95 -1.97
N PHE A 181 0.90 -25.08 -1.78
CA PHE A 181 0.66 -26.06 -2.83
C PHE A 181 -0.20 -25.53 -4.00
N SER A 182 -1.09 -24.57 -3.72
CA SER A 182 -1.97 -23.95 -4.71
C SER A 182 -1.41 -22.63 -5.28
N SER A 183 -0.14 -22.33 -4.97
CA SER A 183 0.52 -21.08 -5.36
C SER A 183 1.72 -21.33 -6.28
N ALA A 184 2.07 -20.31 -7.04
CA ALA A 184 3.30 -20.22 -7.83
C ALA A 184 3.87 -18.79 -7.67
N PRO A 185 5.19 -18.63 -7.74
CA PRO A 185 6.22 -19.67 -7.71
C PRO A 185 6.29 -20.37 -6.34
N LYS A 186 7.13 -21.38 -6.20
CA LYS A 186 7.46 -21.99 -4.90
C LYS A 186 8.02 -20.96 -3.94
N THR A 187 7.85 -21.21 -2.64
CA THR A 187 8.27 -20.27 -1.58
C THR A 187 9.74 -19.89 -1.68
N GLU A 188 10.65 -20.82 -2.00
CA GLU A 188 12.08 -20.54 -2.14
C GLU A 188 12.35 -19.50 -3.25
N VAL A 189 11.63 -19.57 -4.38
CA VAL A 189 11.74 -18.60 -5.48
C VAL A 189 11.02 -17.30 -5.11
N ALA A 190 9.84 -17.39 -4.49
CA ALA A 190 9.09 -16.20 -4.04
C ALA A 190 9.88 -15.37 -3.02
N LEU A 191 10.76 -16.00 -2.22
CA LEU A 191 11.62 -15.39 -1.20
C LEU A 191 13.06 -15.09 -1.66
N MET A 192 13.38 -15.14 -2.93
CA MET A 192 14.67 -14.68 -3.45
C MET A 192 14.83 -13.18 -3.27
N SER A 193 16.00 -12.74 -2.83
CA SER A 193 16.30 -11.32 -2.56
C SER A 193 16.76 -10.56 -3.80
N GLU A 194 17.49 -11.24 -4.71
CA GLU A 194 18.00 -10.62 -5.92
C GLU A 194 16.90 -10.64 -7.00
N TRP A 195 16.49 -9.47 -7.45
CA TRP A 195 15.29 -9.28 -8.27
C TRP A 195 15.40 -9.90 -9.66
N GLU A 196 16.51 -9.70 -10.37
CA GLU A 196 16.66 -10.20 -11.74
C GLU A 196 16.66 -11.73 -11.77
N THR A 197 17.41 -12.36 -10.86
CA THR A 197 17.43 -13.81 -10.68
C THR A 197 16.06 -14.34 -10.27
N LYS A 198 15.39 -13.65 -9.35
CA LYS A 198 14.03 -13.97 -8.93
C LYS A 198 13.05 -13.93 -10.10
N MET A 199 13.06 -12.86 -10.89
CA MET A 199 12.19 -12.72 -12.06
C MET A 199 12.44 -13.81 -13.09
N ALA A 200 13.70 -14.10 -13.40
CA ALA A 200 14.07 -15.20 -14.31
C ALA A 200 13.60 -16.56 -13.78
N ALA A 201 13.75 -16.81 -12.48
CA ALA A 201 13.30 -18.05 -11.84
C ALA A 201 11.77 -18.18 -11.87
N ILE A 202 11.02 -17.09 -11.55
CA ILE A 202 9.56 -17.08 -11.64
C ILE A 202 9.10 -17.38 -13.06
N VAL A 203 9.67 -16.71 -14.08
CA VAL A 203 9.34 -16.94 -15.48
C VAL A 203 9.56 -18.41 -15.84
N ASN A 204 10.72 -18.97 -15.52
CA ASN A 204 11.04 -20.36 -15.86
C ASN A 204 10.13 -21.39 -15.14
N GLU A 205 9.77 -21.13 -13.89
CA GLU A 205 8.93 -22.03 -13.10
C GLU A 205 7.46 -21.99 -13.54
N THR A 206 6.96 -20.82 -13.97
CA THR A 206 5.51 -20.61 -14.13
C THR A 206 5.00 -20.72 -15.56
N ILE A 207 5.87 -20.68 -16.58
CA ILE A 207 5.47 -20.75 -18.00
C ILE A 207 4.64 -22.00 -18.30
N ASP A 208 5.05 -23.15 -17.79
CA ASP A 208 4.38 -24.45 -18.04
C ASP A 208 3.33 -24.80 -16.98
N GLU A 209 3.10 -23.92 -16.01
CA GLU A 209 2.09 -24.13 -14.97
C GLU A 209 0.70 -23.69 -15.42
N ASN A 210 -0.32 -24.33 -14.87
CA ASN A 210 -1.69 -23.91 -15.08
C ASN A 210 -2.04 -22.77 -14.11
N ILE A 211 -1.77 -21.53 -14.51
CA ILE A 211 -2.06 -20.34 -13.72
C ILE A 211 -3.51 -19.89 -13.98
N THR A 212 -4.27 -19.74 -12.88
CA THR A 212 -5.70 -19.34 -12.91
C THR A 212 -5.92 -17.95 -12.34
N SER A 213 -5.02 -17.45 -11.49
CA SER A 213 -5.12 -16.10 -10.92
C SER A 213 -3.75 -15.45 -10.74
N LEU A 214 -3.76 -14.11 -10.74
CA LEU A 214 -2.59 -13.29 -10.41
C LEU A 214 -2.85 -12.52 -9.12
N VAL A 215 -1.81 -12.36 -8.29
CA VAL A 215 -1.84 -11.55 -7.06
C VAL A 215 -0.57 -10.72 -6.98
N GLY A 216 -0.69 -9.40 -6.86
CA GLY A 216 0.49 -8.54 -6.69
C GLY A 216 0.27 -7.08 -7.08
N VAL A 217 1.34 -6.29 -6.93
CA VAL A 217 1.35 -4.87 -7.25
C VAL A 217 1.38 -4.67 -8.77
N PRO A 218 0.54 -3.78 -9.35
CA PRO A 218 0.40 -3.62 -10.80
C PRO A 218 1.70 -3.32 -11.55
N SER A 219 2.54 -2.44 -11.07
CA SER A 219 3.80 -2.09 -11.73
C SER A 219 4.74 -3.30 -11.89
N TRP A 220 4.84 -4.13 -10.86
CA TRP A 220 5.74 -5.29 -10.84
C TRP A 220 5.19 -6.48 -11.63
N MET A 221 3.89 -6.72 -11.49
CA MET A 221 3.21 -7.75 -12.27
C MET A 221 3.32 -7.44 -13.77
N LEU A 222 3.25 -6.17 -14.17
CA LEU A 222 3.44 -5.76 -15.57
C LEU A 222 4.82 -6.14 -16.10
N VAL A 223 5.88 -5.94 -15.31
CA VAL A 223 7.24 -6.36 -15.66
C VAL A 223 7.32 -7.88 -15.86
N LEU A 224 6.74 -8.65 -14.93
CA LEU A 224 6.70 -10.11 -15.02
C LEU A 224 5.96 -10.59 -16.29
N LEU A 225 4.77 -10.05 -16.55
CA LEU A 225 3.98 -10.46 -17.71
C LEU A 225 4.69 -10.16 -19.04
N ASN A 226 5.36 -9.03 -19.14
CA ASN A 226 6.19 -8.70 -20.32
C ASN A 226 7.37 -9.66 -20.47
N ALA A 227 8.07 -10.01 -19.39
CA ALA A 227 9.17 -10.97 -19.41
C ALA A 227 8.71 -12.37 -19.87
N ILE A 228 7.52 -12.81 -19.46
CA ILE A 228 6.89 -14.06 -19.91
C ILE A 228 6.59 -14.03 -21.42
N LEU A 229 6.04 -12.94 -21.92
CA LEU A 229 5.75 -12.80 -23.36
C LEU A 229 7.06 -12.76 -24.18
N GLU A 230 8.09 -12.07 -23.71
CA GLU A 230 9.40 -12.04 -24.35
C GLU A 230 10.02 -13.45 -24.41
N LYS A 231 9.98 -14.19 -23.29
CA LYS A 231 10.54 -15.57 -23.20
C LYS A 231 9.78 -16.55 -24.10
N THR A 232 8.44 -16.43 -24.18
CA THR A 232 7.59 -17.39 -24.91
C THR A 232 7.38 -17.02 -26.37
N GLY A 233 7.65 -15.77 -26.76
CA GLY A 233 7.34 -15.25 -28.10
C GLY A 233 5.83 -15.10 -28.37
N LYS A 234 4.98 -15.19 -27.32
CA LYS A 234 3.53 -15.05 -27.42
C LYS A 234 3.11 -13.58 -27.45
N GLN A 235 1.93 -13.30 -28.00
CA GLN A 235 1.40 -11.95 -28.07
C GLN A 235 0.57 -11.56 -26.85
N HIS A 236 -0.10 -12.55 -26.23
CA HIS A 236 -0.99 -12.35 -25.09
C HIS A 236 -0.74 -13.40 -24.01
N ILE A 237 -0.93 -13.02 -22.77
CA ILE A 237 -0.73 -13.92 -21.62
C ILE A 237 -1.69 -15.12 -21.65
N HIS A 238 -2.88 -14.98 -22.19
CA HIS A 238 -3.83 -16.11 -22.33
C HIS A 238 -3.39 -17.18 -23.36
N GLU A 239 -2.36 -16.90 -24.17
CA GLU A 239 -1.71 -17.93 -25.01
C GLU A 239 -0.72 -18.78 -24.21
N VAL A 240 -0.24 -18.24 -23.06
CA VAL A 240 0.61 -18.95 -22.09
C VAL A 240 -0.25 -19.64 -21.04
N TRP A 241 -1.20 -18.90 -20.48
CA TRP A 241 -2.11 -19.38 -19.42
C TRP A 241 -3.58 -19.26 -19.84
N PRO A 242 -4.12 -20.23 -20.58
CA PRO A 242 -5.49 -20.15 -21.13
C PRO A 242 -6.60 -20.08 -20.06
N ASN A 243 -6.33 -20.61 -18.87
CA ASN A 243 -7.26 -20.68 -17.75
C ASN A 243 -7.15 -19.47 -16.79
N LEU A 244 -6.28 -18.52 -17.08
CA LEU A 244 -6.16 -17.31 -16.28
C LEU A 244 -7.44 -16.47 -16.38
N GLU A 245 -8.06 -16.14 -15.23
CA GLU A 245 -9.39 -15.53 -15.19
C GLU A 245 -9.48 -14.23 -14.35
N VAL A 246 -8.54 -14.01 -13.42
CA VAL A 246 -8.61 -12.86 -12.51
C VAL A 246 -7.23 -12.34 -12.10
N TYR A 247 -7.16 -11.04 -11.88
CA TYR A 247 -6.04 -10.36 -11.25
C TYR A 247 -6.47 -9.62 -10.00
N PHE A 248 -5.97 -10.05 -8.85
CA PHE A 248 -6.10 -9.37 -7.57
C PHE A 248 -4.92 -8.41 -7.39
N HIS A 249 -5.21 -7.12 -7.25
CA HIS A 249 -4.18 -6.09 -7.20
C HIS A 249 -4.44 -5.07 -6.08
N GLY A 250 -3.38 -4.41 -5.64
CA GLY A 250 -3.44 -3.36 -4.62
C GLY A 250 -2.10 -2.66 -4.46
N GLY A 251 -1.98 -1.84 -3.43
CA GLY A 251 -0.76 -1.13 -3.07
C GLY A 251 -0.52 0.17 -3.84
N ILE A 252 -0.94 0.26 -5.09
CA ILE A 252 -0.85 1.48 -5.92
C ILE A 252 -2.10 1.68 -6.77
N ASN A 253 -2.28 2.88 -7.30
CA ASN A 253 -3.40 3.19 -8.21
C ASN A 253 -3.28 2.37 -9.51
N PHE A 254 -4.28 1.56 -9.82
CA PHE A 254 -4.31 0.71 -11.00
C PHE A 254 -4.62 1.46 -12.31
N ASN A 255 -5.31 2.60 -12.25
CA ASN A 255 -5.81 3.29 -13.44
C ASN A 255 -4.73 3.59 -14.50
N PRO A 256 -3.50 4.04 -14.15
CA PRO A 256 -2.45 4.29 -15.13
C PRO A 256 -2.00 3.04 -15.91
N TYR A 257 -2.21 1.86 -15.37
CA TYR A 257 -1.78 0.59 -15.95
C TYR A 257 -2.91 -0.15 -16.68
N ARG A 258 -4.16 0.25 -16.48
CA ARG A 258 -5.36 -0.47 -16.93
C ARG A 258 -5.36 -0.80 -18.43
N ASP A 259 -4.97 0.12 -19.28
CA ASP A 259 -4.99 -0.09 -20.72
C ASP A 259 -3.85 -1.00 -21.20
N GLN A 260 -2.71 -1.02 -20.51
CA GLN A 260 -1.64 -1.97 -20.77
C GLN A 260 -2.08 -3.38 -20.40
N TYR A 261 -2.71 -3.54 -19.22
CA TYR A 261 -3.27 -4.83 -18.81
C TYR A 261 -4.34 -5.35 -19.76
N LYS A 262 -5.22 -4.50 -20.29
CA LYS A 262 -6.21 -4.90 -21.32
C LYS A 262 -5.56 -5.44 -22.59
N LYS A 263 -4.42 -4.89 -23.00
CA LYS A 263 -3.64 -5.37 -24.16
C LYS A 263 -2.99 -6.72 -23.89
N LEU A 264 -2.43 -6.90 -22.70
CA LEU A 264 -1.77 -8.16 -22.29
C LEU A 264 -2.75 -9.28 -21.99
N LEU A 265 -3.95 -8.94 -21.51
CA LEU A 265 -5.02 -9.83 -21.05
C LEU A 265 -6.35 -9.55 -21.79
N PRO A 266 -6.40 -9.75 -23.11
CA PRO A 266 -7.53 -9.32 -23.93
C PRO A 266 -8.76 -10.25 -23.83
N LYS A 267 -8.70 -11.35 -23.06
CA LYS A 267 -9.79 -12.31 -22.93
C LYS A 267 -11.06 -11.64 -22.41
N THR A 268 -12.15 -11.78 -23.15
CA THR A 268 -13.46 -11.32 -22.70
C THR A 268 -13.84 -11.98 -21.38
N GLY A 269 -14.31 -11.19 -20.42
CA GLY A 269 -14.66 -11.68 -19.09
C GLY A 269 -13.49 -11.79 -18.11
N PHE A 270 -12.26 -11.38 -18.49
CA PHE A 270 -11.16 -11.26 -17.54
C PHE A 270 -11.48 -10.22 -16.46
N ARG A 271 -11.21 -10.54 -15.21
CA ARG A 271 -11.67 -9.77 -14.05
C ARG A 271 -10.51 -9.16 -13.29
N TYR A 272 -10.71 -7.93 -12.81
CA TYR A 272 -9.79 -7.19 -11.95
C TYR A 272 -10.45 -6.97 -10.60
N TYR A 273 -9.76 -7.31 -9.51
CA TYR A 273 -10.23 -7.12 -8.14
C TYR A 273 -9.21 -6.32 -7.36
N GLU A 274 -9.64 -5.18 -6.86
CA GLU A 274 -8.80 -4.28 -6.09
C GLU A 274 -8.86 -4.63 -4.60
N THR A 275 -7.71 -4.54 -3.93
CA THR A 275 -7.56 -4.70 -2.49
C THR A 275 -6.88 -3.48 -1.87
N TYR A 276 -7.24 -3.18 -0.63
CA TYR A 276 -6.60 -2.13 0.15
C TYR A 276 -5.95 -2.74 1.39
N ASN A 277 -4.64 -2.80 1.36
CA ASN A 277 -3.80 -3.31 2.45
C ASN A 277 -2.55 -2.43 2.63
N ALA A 278 -2.02 -2.43 3.84
CA ALA A 278 -0.77 -1.81 4.23
C ALA A 278 -0.03 -2.70 5.22
N SER A 279 1.17 -2.30 5.64
CA SER A 279 1.93 -3.00 6.68
C SER A 279 1.17 -3.10 8.01
N GLU A 280 0.31 -2.12 8.28
CA GLU A 280 -0.52 -2.00 9.47
C GLU A 280 -1.75 -2.92 9.49
N GLY A 281 -2.18 -3.42 8.33
CA GLY A 281 -3.35 -4.29 8.23
C GLY A 281 -3.93 -4.40 6.84
N PHE A 282 -4.98 -5.18 6.73
CA PHE A 282 -5.78 -5.33 5.52
C PHE A 282 -7.16 -4.72 5.75
N PHE A 283 -7.57 -3.75 4.94
CA PHE A 283 -8.69 -2.87 5.28
C PHE A 283 -9.93 -3.11 4.43
N ALA A 284 -9.77 -3.30 3.13
CA ALA A 284 -10.92 -3.40 2.25
C ALA A 284 -10.66 -4.26 1.00
N ILE A 285 -11.74 -4.83 0.44
CA ILE A 285 -11.72 -5.69 -0.75
C ILE A 285 -12.84 -5.25 -1.69
N GLN A 286 -12.57 -5.23 -2.99
CA GLN A 286 -13.60 -5.11 -4.00
C GLN A 286 -14.57 -6.30 -3.91
N ASP A 287 -15.83 -6.05 -3.58
CA ASP A 287 -16.86 -7.07 -3.37
C ASP A 287 -17.85 -7.21 -4.53
N LYS A 288 -17.66 -6.45 -5.61
CA LYS A 288 -18.52 -6.47 -6.81
C LYS A 288 -17.69 -6.43 -8.07
N ASN A 289 -18.12 -7.17 -9.08
CA ASN A 289 -17.52 -7.11 -10.41
C ASN A 289 -17.61 -5.68 -10.98
N ASN A 290 -16.54 -5.27 -11.68
CA ASN A 290 -16.46 -3.97 -12.37
C ASN A 290 -16.72 -2.74 -11.47
N SER A 291 -16.44 -2.85 -10.17
CA SER A 291 -16.54 -1.75 -9.20
C SER A 291 -15.16 -1.19 -8.87
N SER A 292 -15.10 0.11 -8.61
CA SER A 292 -13.95 0.75 -7.95
C SER A 292 -14.19 0.99 -6.46
N ASP A 293 -15.30 0.50 -5.92
CA ASP A 293 -15.66 0.63 -4.52
C ASP A 293 -15.20 -0.61 -3.76
N LEU A 294 -14.59 -0.39 -2.61
CA LEU A 294 -14.04 -1.45 -1.76
C LEU A 294 -14.92 -1.61 -0.52
N LEU A 295 -15.35 -2.82 -0.24
CA LEU A 295 -16.04 -3.17 1.00
C LEU A 295 -15.05 -3.05 2.18
N LEU A 296 -15.37 -2.20 3.16
CA LEU A 296 -14.59 -2.09 4.38
C LEU A 296 -14.80 -3.34 5.24
N MET A 297 -13.71 -4.02 5.58
CA MET A 297 -13.73 -5.28 6.32
C MET A 297 -13.70 -5.00 7.82
N LEU A 298 -14.78 -5.32 8.52
CA LEU A 298 -15.02 -4.86 9.89
C LEU A 298 -14.64 -5.89 10.97
N ASP A 299 -14.22 -7.10 10.58
CA ASP A 299 -13.93 -8.20 11.48
C ASP A 299 -12.50 -8.76 11.36
N TYR A 300 -11.55 -7.92 10.92
CA TYR A 300 -10.13 -8.28 10.75
C TYR A 300 -9.24 -7.90 11.93
N GLY A 301 -9.82 -7.80 13.13
CA GLY A 301 -9.04 -7.39 14.31
C GLY A 301 -8.67 -5.90 14.29
N ILE A 302 -9.33 -5.08 13.47
CA ILE A 302 -9.10 -3.65 13.31
C ILE A 302 -10.36 -2.87 13.66
N PHE A 303 -10.26 -2.03 14.70
CA PHE A 303 -11.26 -1.03 15.04
C PHE A 303 -10.92 0.26 14.31
N TYR A 304 -11.91 0.86 13.64
CA TYR A 304 -11.76 2.03 12.79
C TYR A 304 -12.33 3.30 13.41
N GLU A 305 -11.54 4.37 13.29
CA GLU A 305 -11.97 5.74 13.52
C GLU A 305 -11.60 6.59 12.31
N PHE A 306 -12.24 7.74 12.15
CA PHE A 306 -12.10 8.57 10.96
C PHE A 306 -11.98 10.04 11.36
N ILE A 307 -11.01 10.78 10.77
CA ILE A 307 -10.86 12.21 10.96
C ILE A 307 -11.36 12.92 9.69
N PRO A 308 -12.40 13.76 9.76
CA PRO A 308 -12.81 14.56 8.61
C PRO A 308 -11.65 15.42 8.11
N MET A 309 -11.37 15.37 6.80
CA MET A 309 -10.20 16.07 6.22
C MET A 309 -10.32 17.60 6.29
N ASP A 310 -11.52 18.14 6.37
CA ASP A 310 -11.77 19.56 6.62
C ASP A 310 -11.45 20.01 8.05
N GLN A 311 -11.24 19.06 8.97
CA GLN A 311 -10.90 19.29 10.38
C GLN A 311 -9.57 18.63 10.77
N PHE A 312 -8.77 18.22 9.78
CA PHE A 312 -7.53 17.50 10.03
C PHE A 312 -6.43 18.41 10.60
N GLN A 313 -5.90 18.07 11.77
CA GLN A 313 -4.84 18.78 12.50
C GLN A 313 -3.73 17.83 13.00
N GLY A 314 -3.50 16.71 12.28
CA GLY A 314 -2.56 15.68 12.70
C GLY A 314 -3.04 14.93 13.94
N GLU A 315 -2.18 14.78 14.95
CA GLU A 315 -2.51 14.07 16.22
C GLU A 315 -3.52 14.83 17.08
N ASP A 316 -3.61 16.15 16.94
CA ASP A 316 -4.57 16.99 17.67
C ASP A 316 -5.99 16.94 17.07
N SER A 317 -6.21 16.13 16.05
CA SER A 317 -7.50 15.96 15.41
C SER A 317 -8.50 15.20 16.28
N VAL A 318 -9.78 15.46 16.07
CA VAL A 318 -10.87 14.67 16.67
C VAL A 318 -11.30 13.59 15.69
N ALA A 319 -11.08 12.33 16.06
CA ALA A 319 -11.57 11.19 15.31
C ALA A 319 -13.02 10.85 15.71
N ILE A 320 -13.80 10.36 14.76
CA ILE A 320 -15.17 9.90 14.93
C ILE A 320 -15.29 8.41 14.63
N PRO A 321 -16.19 7.67 15.29
CA PRO A 321 -16.41 6.27 15.02
C PRO A 321 -17.20 6.05 13.71
N LEU A 322 -17.22 4.79 13.23
CA LEU A 322 -17.81 4.39 11.95
C LEU A 322 -19.28 4.86 11.77
N GLU A 323 -20.09 4.84 12.84
CA GLU A 323 -21.49 5.26 12.78
C GLU A 323 -21.72 6.75 12.50
N LYS A 324 -20.67 7.58 12.62
CA LYS A 324 -20.75 9.04 12.42
C LYS A 324 -20.19 9.51 11.08
N VAL A 325 -19.70 8.60 10.24
CA VAL A 325 -19.19 8.99 8.92
C VAL A 325 -20.32 9.33 7.97
N GLU A 326 -20.02 10.23 7.04
CA GLU A 326 -20.96 10.73 6.03
C GLU A 326 -20.55 10.27 4.63
N ARG A 327 -21.56 10.02 3.80
CA ARG A 327 -21.33 9.67 2.39
C ARG A 327 -20.69 10.83 1.63
N ASN A 328 -19.73 10.52 0.75
CA ASN A 328 -19.01 11.47 -0.12
C ASN A 328 -18.11 12.47 0.62
N LYS A 329 -17.93 12.34 1.92
CA LYS A 329 -16.94 13.09 2.69
C LYS A 329 -15.61 12.35 2.75
N ASN A 330 -14.50 13.10 2.76
CA ASN A 330 -13.15 12.55 2.81
C ASN A 330 -12.63 12.50 4.25
N TYR A 331 -11.93 11.39 4.59
CA TYR A 331 -11.47 11.12 5.95
C TYR A 331 -10.05 10.58 5.95
N ALA A 332 -9.24 10.97 6.93
CA ALA A 332 -8.05 10.23 7.31
C ALA A 332 -8.43 9.06 8.22
N ILE A 333 -7.74 7.93 8.07
CA ILE A 333 -8.03 6.70 8.82
C ILE A 333 -7.17 6.62 10.06
N VAL A 334 -7.80 6.34 11.20
CA VAL A 334 -7.17 5.97 12.46
C VAL A 334 -7.57 4.54 12.80
N ILE A 335 -6.62 3.71 13.21
CA ILE A 335 -6.86 2.30 13.50
C ILE A 335 -6.41 1.91 14.91
N THR A 336 -7.11 0.95 15.47
CA THR A 336 -6.67 0.19 16.64
C THR A 336 -6.67 -1.28 16.29
N THR A 337 -5.53 -1.97 16.44
CA THR A 337 -5.33 -3.31 15.86
C THR A 337 -5.00 -4.36 16.92
N ASN A 338 -5.20 -5.63 16.56
CA ASN A 338 -4.77 -6.81 17.30
C ASN A 338 -3.25 -7.07 17.21
N SER A 339 -2.45 -6.12 16.70
CA SER A 339 -1.00 -6.05 16.86
C SER A 339 -0.56 -4.97 17.86
N GLY A 340 -1.52 -4.31 18.52
CA GLY A 340 -1.24 -3.28 19.52
C GLY A 340 -0.97 -1.88 18.98
N LEU A 341 -1.34 -1.57 17.75
CA LEU A 341 -1.44 -0.21 17.29
C LEU A 341 -2.71 0.43 17.88
N TRP A 342 -2.54 1.37 18.81
CA TRP A 342 -3.64 2.03 19.51
C TRP A 342 -3.87 3.42 18.94
N ARG A 343 -5.07 3.67 18.38
CA ARG A 343 -5.47 4.91 17.71
C ARG A 343 -4.38 5.46 16.78
N TYR A 344 -3.83 4.57 15.96
CA TYR A 344 -2.72 4.87 15.06
C TYR A 344 -3.21 5.54 13.77
N LEU A 345 -2.68 6.73 13.47
CA LEU A 345 -2.95 7.46 12.23
C LEU A 345 -2.10 6.87 11.10
N ILE A 346 -2.72 6.12 10.19
CA ILE A 346 -2.04 5.47 9.06
C ILE A 346 -1.45 6.50 8.09
N GLY A 347 -2.13 7.63 7.92
CA GLY A 347 -1.79 8.67 6.95
C GLY A 347 -2.55 8.54 5.62
N ASP A 348 -3.30 7.49 5.38
CA ASP A 348 -4.14 7.34 4.18
C ASP A 348 -5.47 8.04 4.34
N THR A 349 -6.04 8.49 3.21
CA THR A 349 -7.36 9.10 3.15
C THR A 349 -8.31 8.30 2.29
N VAL A 350 -9.57 8.23 2.74
CA VAL A 350 -10.66 7.52 2.07
C VAL A 350 -11.92 8.34 2.03
N LYS A 351 -12.77 8.02 1.06
CA LYS A 351 -14.12 8.58 0.96
C LYS A 351 -15.13 7.45 1.02
N PHE A 352 -16.16 7.59 1.88
CA PHE A 352 -17.29 6.67 1.89
C PHE A 352 -18.19 6.90 0.68
N VAL A 353 -18.39 5.86 -0.12
CA VAL A 353 -19.30 5.89 -1.29
C VAL A 353 -20.62 5.22 -1.00
N SER A 354 -20.67 4.36 0.04
CA SER A 354 -21.86 3.71 0.57
C SER A 354 -21.71 3.56 2.09
N LEU A 355 -22.83 3.65 2.82
CA LEU A 355 -22.89 3.43 4.27
C LEU A 355 -23.64 2.13 4.63
N ASN A 356 -24.29 1.50 3.66
CA ASN A 356 -24.98 0.23 3.85
C ASN A 356 -24.86 -0.64 2.58
N PRO A 357 -23.90 -1.57 2.54
CA PRO A 357 -22.78 -1.72 3.46
C PRO A 357 -21.75 -0.58 3.33
N TYR A 358 -20.84 -0.48 4.29
CA TYR A 358 -19.76 0.51 4.24
C TYR A 358 -18.79 0.18 3.12
N ARG A 359 -18.74 1.03 2.10
CA ARG A 359 -17.76 0.96 1.01
C ARG A 359 -17.00 2.25 0.89
N ILE A 360 -15.71 2.12 0.64
CA ILE A 360 -14.77 3.23 0.54
C ILE A 360 -14.09 3.27 -0.82
N ARG A 361 -13.51 4.41 -1.14
CA ARG A 361 -12.47 4.60 -2.17
C ARG A 361 -11.27 5.27 -1.54
N ILE A 362 -10.09 4.82 -1.88
CA ILE A 362 -8.85 5.47 -1.49
C ILE A 362 -8.77 6.78 -2.27
N THR A 363 -8.50 7.89 -1.58
CA THR A 363 -8.44 9.22 -2.17
C THR A 363 -7.04 9.82 -2.17
N GLY A 364 -6.13 9.25 -1.37
CA GLY A 364 -4.74 9.69 -1.27
C GLY A 364 -4.18 9.54 0.14
N ARG A 365 -3.35 10.50 0.52
CA ARG A 365 -2.75 10.58 1.87
C ARG A 365 -2.95 11.96 2.50
N THR A 366 -2.79 12.01 3.81
CA THR A 366 -2.80 13.26 4.60
C THR A 366 -1.60 14.15 4.29
N LYS A 367 -0.50 13.57 3.80
CA LYS A 367 0.69 14.27 3.30
C LYS A 367 0.81 14.08 1.78
N HIS A 368 1.39 15.07 1.08
CA HIS A 368 1.72 14.93 -0.34
C HIS A 368 2.83 13.89 -0.53
N PHE A 369 2.64 12.96 -1.45
CA PHE A 369 3.58 11.86 -1.73
C PHE A 369 3.45 11.38 -3.17
N ILE A 370 4.45 10.62 -3.63
CA ILE A 370 4.39 9.83 -4.87
C ILE A 370 4.57 8.36 -4.51
N ASN A 371 3.64 7.53 -4.98
CA ASN A 371 3.68 6.07 -4.82
C ASN A 371 3.13 5.40 -6.09
N ALA A 372 3.73 5.71 -7.23
CA ALA A 372 3.32 5.17 -8.51
C ALA A 372 3.88 3.75 -8.76
N PHE A 373 4.96 3.39 -8.08
CA PHE A 373 5.73 2.16 -8.26
C PHE A 373 5.97 1.41 -6.93
N GLY A 374 5.44 1.91 -5.82
CA GLY A 374 5.70 1.40 -4.47
C GLY A 374 6.91 2.07 -3.81
N GLU A 375 7.32 3.27 -4.25
CA GLU A 375 8.45 4.04 -3.74
C GLU A 375 8.13 4.92 -2.54
N GLU A 376 6.86 5.17 -2.25
CA GLU A 376 6.37 6.02 -1.15
C GLU A 376 7.21 7.28 -0.87
N LEU A 377 7.52 8.04 -1.93
CA LEU A 377 8.31 9.26 -1.83
C LEU A 377 7.47 10.40 -1.27
N ILE A 378 7.83 10.93 -0.11
CA ILE A 378 7.14 12.03 0.58
C ILE A 378 7.89 13.36 0.43
N ILE A 379 7.23 14.47 0.78
CA ILE A 379 7.82 15.82 0.68
C ILE A 379 9.13 15.91 1.46
N GLU A 380 9.16 15.38 2.68
CA GLU A 380 10.35 15.42 3.53
C GLU A 380 11.56 14.74 2.88
N ASN A 381 11.34 13.66 2.12
CA ASN A 381 12.42 13.01 1.36
C ASN A 381 12.94 13.93 0.26
N THR A 382 12.04 14.57 -0.50
CA THR A 382 12.43 15.46 -1.60
C THR A 382 13.13 16.72 -1.11
N GLU A 383 12.63 17.33 -0.03
CA GLU A 383 13.23 18.55 0.55
C GLU A 383 14.61 18.27 1.14
N GLU A 384 14.81 17.16 1.86
CA GLU A 384 16.11 16.78 2.38
C GLU A 384 17.10 16.42 1.25
N ALA A 385 16.64 15.73 0.21
CA ALA A 385 17.45 15.43 -0.96
C ALA A 385 17.90 16.72 -1.65
N LEU A 386 16.98 17.63 -1.95
CA LEU A 386 17.27 18.92 -2.57
C LEU A 386 18.22 19.76 -1.72
N LYS A 387 18.02 19.79 -0.40
CA LYS A 387 18.92 20.49 0.53
C LYS A 387 20.36 19.97 0.46
N ARG A 388 20.56 18.63 0.40
CA ARG A 388 21.90 18.03 0.25
C ARG A 388 22.53 18.38 -1.08
N VAL A 389 21.75 18.32 -2.16
CA VAL A 389 22.21 18.62 -3.51
C VAL A 389 22.55 20.10 -3.65
N CYS A 390 21.69 21.00 -3.22
CA CYS A 390 21.91 22.44 -3.26
C CYS A 390 23.17 22.84 -2.48
N LYS A 391 23.42 22.23 -1.33
CA LYS A 391 24.67 22.47 -0.56
C LYS A 391 25.93 22.10 -1.35
N LYS A 392 25.88 21.01 -2.15
CA LYS A 392 27.02 20.55 -2.96
C LYS A 392 27.21 21.38 -4.24
N THR A 393 26.12 21.74 -4.91
CA THR A 393 26.13 22.43 -6.21
C THR A 393 26.06 23.94 -6.10
N LYS A 394 25.90 24.49 -4.89
CA LYS A 394 25.63 25.91 -4.60
C LYS A 394 24.38 26.46 -5.28
N ALA A 395 23.52 25.59 -5.81
CA ALA A 395 22.24 25.98 -6.40
C ALA A 395 21.27 26.47 -5.31
N GLN A 396 20.36 27.38 -5.70
CA GLN A 396 19.23 27.80 -4.87
C GLN A 396 17.94 27.58 -5.63
N ILE A 397 17.00 26.86 -5.00
CA ILE A 397 15.68 26.56 -5.58
C ILE A 397 14.66 27.57 -5.07
N LYS A 398 13.84 28.08 -5.97
CA LYS A 398 12.73 28.98 -5.67
C LYS A 398 11.43 28.18 -5.51
N GLU A 399 11.15 27.26 -6.44
CA GLU A 399 9.97 26.42 -6.43
C GLU A 399 10.21 25.11 -7.19
N TYR A 400 9.45 24.05 -6.86
CA TYR A 400 9.48 22.79 -7.60
C TYR A 400 8.17 22.02 -7.50
N THR A 401 7.96 21.10 -8.44
CA THR A 401 6.92 20.07 -8.40
C THR A 401 7.46 18.77 -9.01
N VAL A 402 6.90 17.64 -8.57
CA VAL A 402 7.28 16.31 -9.04
C VAL A 402 6.04 15.50 -9.34
N ALA A 403 6.08 14.76 -10.45
CA ALA A 403 5.05 13.80 -10.81
C ALA A 403 5.66 12.51 -11.39
N PRO A 404 4.95 11.36 -11.36
CA PRO A 404 5.45 10.13 -11.94
C PRO A 404 5.44 10.18 -13.47
N ILE A 405 6.43 9.52 -14.10
CA ILE A 405 6.39 9.07 -15.48
C ILE A 405 5.96 7.61 -15.42
N PHE A 406 4.72 7.32 -15.79
CA PHE A 406 4.21 5.94 -15.74
C PHE A 406 4.88 5.06 -16.79
N MET A 407 5.02 3.77 -16.47
CA MET A 407 5.50 2.77 -17.42
C MET A 407 4.57 2.70 -18.63
N ASP A 408 5.12 2.64 -19.83
CA ASP A 408 4.38 2.43 -21.07
C ASP A 408 5.06 1.36 -21.93
N GLY A 409 4.42 0.20 -22.03
CA GLY A 409 4.94 -0.94 -22.79
C GLY A 409 6.31 -1.41 -22.29
N LYS A 410 7.38 -1.13 -23.05
CA LYS A 410 8.75 -1.46 -22.68
C LYS A 410 9.48 -0.34 -21.92
N SER A 411 8.86 0.84 -21.77
CA SER A 411 9.48 1.95 -21.07
C SER A 411 9.36 1.77 -19.56
N LYS A 412 10.44 2.05 -18.85
CA LYS A 412 10.50 2.05 -17.39
C LYS A 412 9.83 3.30 -16.85
N GLY A 413 9.41 3.25 -15.59
CA GLY A 413 8.87 4.40 -14.89
C GLY A 413 9.97 5.38 -14.44
N GLY A 414 9.55 6.54 -13.95
CA GLY A 414 10.47 7.55 -13.43
C GLY A 414 9.75 8.66 -12.70
N HIS A 415 10.51 9.60 -12.17
CA HIS A 415 9.99 10.85 -11.63
C HIS A 415 10.39 12.01 -12.53
N GLU A 416 9.42 12.83 -12.89
CA GLU A 416 9.62 14.06 -13.66
C GLU A 416 9.51 15.25 -12.72
N TRP A 417 10.55 16.08 -12.72
CA TRP A 417 10.71 17.25 -11.89
C TRP A 417 10.69 18.51 -12.73
N ILE A 418 9.97 19.52 -12.29
CA ILE A 418 10.10 20.90 -12.78
C ILE A 418 10.64 21.72 -11.63
N ILE A 419 11.79 22.37 -11.84
CA ILE A 419 12.49 23.15 -10.80
C ILE A 419 12.74 24.57 -11.30
N GLU A 420 12.24 25.57 -10.59
CA GLU A 420 12.57 26.98 -10.76
C GLU A 420 13.74 27.31 -9.84
N PHE A 421 14.88 27.62 -10.43
CA PHE A 421 16.09 28.00 -9.69
C PHE A 421 16.13 29.51 -9.46
N LYS A 422 16.61 29.91 -8.29
CA LYS A 422 17.07 31.27 -7.99
C LYS A 422 18.54 31.42 -8.37
N GLU A 423 19.35 30.39 -8.07
CA GLU A 423 20.75 30.27 -8.49
C GLU A 423 20.93 28.90 -9.13
N TYR A 424 21.42 28.89 -10.37
CA TYR A 424 21.53 27.67 -11.19
C TYR A 424 22.77 26.86 -10.76
N PRO A 425 22.69 25.51 -10.79
CA PRO A 425 23.89 24.69 -10.66
C PRO A 425 24.74 24.82 -11.94
N GLU A 426 26.04 24.56 -11.84
CA GLU A 426 26.96 24.56 -12.98
C GLU A 426 26.59 23.50 -14.05
N SER A 427 26.02 22.37 -13.61
CA SER A 427 25.54 21.29 -14.48
C SER A 427 24.24 20.69 -13.94
N ILE A 428 23.21 20.67 -14.79
CA ILE A 428 21.92 20.05 -14.48
C ILE A 428 22.06 18.52 -14.43
N ASP A 429 22.88 17.93 -15.28
CA ASP A 429 23.11 16.48 -15.27
C ASP A 429 23.75 16.05 -13.95
N TYR A 430 24.80 16.75 -13.51
CA TYR A 430 25.42 16.48 -12.22
C TYR A 430 24.47 16.72 -11.03
N PHE A 431 23.66 17.77 -11.10
CA PHE A 431 22.61 18.02 -10.11
C PHE A 431 21.63 16.84 -10.04
N THR A 432 21.21 16.33 -11.18
CA THR A 432 20.25 15.20 -11.30
C THR A 432 20.83 13.90 -10.72
N GLU A 433 22.10 13.59 -11.01
CA GLU A 433 22.78 12.43 -10.44
C GLU A 433 22.89 12.52 -8.92
N LEU A 434 23.23 13.70 -8.39
CA LEU A 434 23.28 13.94 -6.95
C LEU A 434 21.90 13.82 -6.31
N LEU A 435 20.84 14.27 -6.99
CA LEU A 435 19.45 14.15 -6.55
C LEU A 435 19.03 12.69 -6.45
N ASP A 436 19.28 11.89 -7.48
CA ASP A 436 19.01 10.46 -7.49
C ASP A 436 19.73 9.73 -6.35
N ASN A 437 21.03 10.03 -6.18
CA ASN A 437 21.83 9.43 -5.10
C ASN A 437 21.35 9.86 -3.70
N ALA A 438 20.93 11.11 -3.55
CA ALA A 438 20.39 11.60 -2.28
C ALA A 438 19.05 10.91 -1.97
N LEU A 439 18.14 10.79 -2.94
CA LEU A 439 16.86 10.10 -2.80
C LEU A 439 17.06 8.62 -2.43
N LYS A 440 17.96 7.89 -3.10
CA LYS A 440 18.34 6.51 -2.75
C LYS A 440 18.84 6.40 -1.31
N SER A 441 19.67 7.33 -0.86
CA SER A 441 20.20 7.28 0.51
C SER A 441 19.18 7.65 1.60
N ILE A 442 18.05 8.27 1.23
CA ILE A 442 17.02 8.75 2.16
C ILE A 442 15.81 7.77 2.21
N ASN A 443 15.48 7.17 1.08
CA ASN A 443 14.28 6.35 0.94
C ASN A 443 14.65 4.96 0.38
N SER A 444 14.53 3.93 1.22
CA SER A 444 14.90 2.55 0.87
C SER A 444 14.02 1.95 -0.22
N ASP A 445 12.75 2.36 -0.29
CA ASP A 445 11.85 1.86 -1.33
C ASP A 445 12.17 2.49 -2.68
N TYR A 446 12.51 3.80 -2.68
CA TYR A 446 13.04 4.43 -3.87
C TYR A 446 14.34 3.75 -4.33
N GLU A 447 15.29 3.49 -3.41
CA GLU A 447 16.53 2.77 -3.72
C GLU A 447 16.25 1.39 -4.34
N ALA A 448 15.36 0.60 -3.73
CA ALA A 448 14.99 -0.71 -4.25
C ALA A 448 14.40 -0.65 -5.67
N LYS A 449 13.57 0.37 -5.97
CA LYS A 449 12.98 0.56 -7.31
C LYS A 449 13.99 1.10 -8.33
N ARG A 450 15.03 1.81 -7.86
CA ARG A 450 16.12 2.34 -8.69
C ARG A 450 17.23 1.31 -8.96
N TYR A 451 17.24 0.19 -8.22
CA TYR A 451 18.27 -0.85 -8.37
C TYR A 451 18.30 -1.36 -9.82
N HIS A 452 19.45 -1.21 -10.50
CA HIS A 452 19.65 -1.53 -11.93
C HIS A 452 18.58 -0.95 -12.89
N ASP A 453 17.96 0.18 -12.55
CA ASP A 453 16.86 0.79 -13.30
C ASP A 453 15.68 -0.16 -13.56
N MET A 454 15.41 -1.07 -12.65
CA MET A 454 14.40 -2.11 -12.89
C MET A 454 12.99 -1.56 -13.07
N THR A 455 12.58 -0.70 -12.16
CA THR A 455 11.24 -0.11 -12.14
C THR A 455 11.29 1.39 -12.41
N LEU A 456 12.21 2.08 -11.73
CA LEU A 456 12.43 3.52 -11.87
C LEU A 456 13.75 3.80 -12.60
N THR A 457 13.70 4.71 -13.56
CA THR A 457 14.89 5.32 -14.16
C THR A 457 15.36 6.52 -13.32
N MET A 458 16.53 7.06 -13.65
CA MET A 458 17.02 8.31 -13.06
C MET A 458 15.98 9.43 -13.25
N PRO A 459 15.81 10.34 -12.26
CA PRO A 459 14.89 11.44 -12.35
C PRO A 459 15.12 12.27 -13.62
N LYS A 460 14.04 12.78 -14.23
CA LYS A 460 14.09 13.71 -15.33
C LYS A 460 13.84 15.12 -14.80
N VAL A 461 14.85 15.98 -14.85
CA VAL A 461 14.77 17.34 -14.32
C VAL A 461 14.60 18.35 -15.46
N HIS A 462 13.52 19.13 -15.41
CA HIS A 462 13.28 20.26 -16.27
C HIS A 462 13.52 21.55 -15.50
N VAL A 463 14.35 22.40 -16.07
CA VAL A 463 14.56 23.76 -15.55
C VAL A 463 13.40 24.63 -15.98
N ALA A 464 12.73 25.25 -15.03
CA ALA A 464 11.68 26.23 -15.25
C ALA A 464 12.27 27.63 -15.48
N GLU A 465 11.63 28.41 -16.34
CA GLU A 465 11.91 29.84 -16.46
C GLU A 465 11.41 30.59 -15.23
N GLU A 466 12.02 31.73 -14.94
CA GLU A 466 11.64 32.56 -13.80
C GLU A 466 10.16 33.00 -13.88
N GLY A 467 9.41 32.72 -12.83
CA GLY A 467 7.98 33.07 -12.73
C GLY A 467 7.02 32.06 -13.34
N LEU A 468 7.48 30.89 -13.84
CA LEU A 468 6.60 29.86 -14.40
C LEU A 468 5.50 29.45 -13.41
N PHE A 469 5.84 29.13 -12.17
CA PHE A 469 4.88 28.74 -11.13
C PHE A 469 3.94 29.87 -10.73
N TYR A 470 4.47 31.11 -10.69
CA TYR A 470 3.65 32.28 -10.42
C TYR A 470 2.59 32.50 -11.52
N ASN A 471 2.99 32.41 -12.78
CA ASN A 471 2.09 32.58 -13.92
C ASN A 471 1.03 31.47 -13.95
N TRP A 472 1.40 30.23 -13.65
CA TRP A 472 0.47 29.12 -13.54
C TRP A 472 -0.57 29.33 -12.44
N LEU A 473 -0.16 29.74 -11.22
CA LEU A 473 -1.09 30.09 -10.13
C LEU A 473 -2.00 31.27 -10.50
N LYS A 474 -1.48 32.28 -11.22
CA LYS A 474 -2.24 33.42 -11.69
C LYS A 474 -3.35 33.00 -12.64
N GLN A 475 -3.05 32.15 -13.62
CA GLN A 475 -4.05 31.63 -14.57
C GLN A 475 -5.15 30.80 -13.87
N LYS A 476 -4.82 30.12 -12.81
CA LYS A 476 -5.77 29.36 -11.97
C LYS A 476 -6.61 30.25 -11.03
N GLY A 477 -6.39 31.55 -11.00
CA GLY A 477 -7.04 32.43 -10.03
C GLY A 477 -6.65 32.16 -8.56
N LYS A 478 -5.49 31.56 -8.35
CA LYS A 478 -4.99 31.10 -7.03
C LYS A 478 -3.79 31.93 -6.53
N LEU A 479 -3.66 33.17 -6.96
CA LEU A 479 -2.66 34.09 -6.42
C LEU A 479 -3.14 34.64 -5.07
N GLY A 480 -2.28 34.50 -4.06
CA GLY A 480 -2.53 34.96 -2.71
C GLY A 480 -3.21 33.95 -1.79
N GLY A 481 -3.14 34.18 -0.49
CA GLY A 481 -3.67 33.29 0.53
C GLY A 481 -2.82 32.02 0.74
N GLN A 482 -3.48 30.90 1.08
CA GLN A 482 -2.82 29.63 1.43
C GLN A 482 -2.56 28.71 0.22
N HIS A 483 -2.74 29.19 -1.01
CA HIS A 483 -2.53 28.38 -2.20
C HIS A 483 -1.02 28.18 -2.46
N LYS A 484 -0.58 26.94 -2.43
CA LYS A 484 0.80 26.51 -2.70
C LYS A 484 0.85 25.62 -3.93
N VAL A 485 1.99 25.61 -4.62
CA VAL A 485 2.29 24.63 -5.64
C VAL A 485 2.34 23.25 -5.01
N PRO A 486 1.60 22.23 -5.52
CA PRO A 486 1.72 20.86 -5.05
C PRO A 486 3.14 20.34 -5.30
N ARG A 487 3.88 20.04 -4.23
CA ARG A 487 5.26 19.55 -4.31
C ARG A 487 5.35 18.18 -4.97
N LEU A 488 4.43 17.30 -4.59
CA LEU A 488 4.35 15.93 -5.08
C LEU A 488 2.92 15.63 -5.52
N SER A 489 2.79 14.89 -6.63
CA SER A 489 1.49 14.45 -7.12
C SER A 489 1.59 13.01 -7.66
N ASN A 490 0.61 12.15 -7.34
CA ASN A 490 0.49 10.81 -7.92
C ASN A 490 -0.11 10.80 -9.33
N ASN A 491 -0.54 11.95 -9.84
CA ASN A 491 -1.00 12.14 -11.21
C ASN A 491 -0.15 13.20 -11.91
N ARG A 492 -0.34 13.36 -13.21
CA ARG A 492 0.44 14.26 -14.04
C ARG A 492 -0.24 15.59 -14.34
N GLU A 493 -1.43 15.84 -13.80
CA GLU A 493 -2.24 17.01 -14.15
C GLU A 493 -1.46 18.33 -14.01
N PHE A 494 -0.84 18.56 -12.86
CA PHE A 494 -0.11 19.81 -12.61
C PHE A 494 1.16 19.95 -13.45
N ILE A 495 1.92 18.85 -13.59
CA ILE A 495 3.17 18.89 -14.35
C ILE A 495 2.92 19.08 -15.85
N GLU A 496 1.86 18.50 -16.39
CA GLU A 496 1.48 18.67 -17.79
C GLU A 496 1.00 20.09 -18.09
N GLU A 497 0.23 20.70 -17.18
CA GLU A 497 -0.17 22.10 -17.29
C GLU A 497 1.06 23.04 -17.29
N LEU A 498 2.01 22.81 -16.37
CA LEU A 498 3.24 23.60 -16.29
C LEU A 498 4.13 23.40 -17.54
N MET A 499 4.24 22.17 -18.04
CA MET A 499 4.96 21.88 -19.28
C MET A 499 4.33 22.54 -20.49
N ALA A 500 2.99 22.56 -20.57
CA ALA A 500 2.26 23.24 -21.65
C ALA A 500 2.44 24.77 -21.60
N LEU A 501 2.57 25.37 -20.41
CA LEU A 501 2.92 26.78 -20.26
C LEU A 501 4.35 27.07 -20.69
N LYS A 502 5.30 26.23 -20.29
CA LYS A 502 6.72 26.33 -20.67
C LYS A 502 6.91 26.24 -22.19
N ALA A 503 6.12 25.43 -22.89
CA ALA A 503 6.20 25.28 -24.36
C ALA A 503 5.64 26.48 -25.11
N LYS A 504 4.90 27.39 -24.46
CA LYS A 504 4.29 28.60 -25.05
C LYS A 504 5.09 29.88 -24.76
N ALA A 505 6.03 29.82 -23.84
CA ALA A 505 6.93 30.93 -23.50
C ALA A 505 8.21 30.85 -24.30
#